data_a4d3d9a32c6d686aed4e7947e6ed5ff1
#
_entry.id   a4d3d9a32c6d686aed4e7947e6ed5ff1
#
_cell.length_a   1.000
_cell.length_b   1.000
_cell.length_c   1.000
_cell.angle_alpha   90.00
_cell.angle_beta   90.00
_cell.angle_gamma   90.00
#
_symmetry.space_group_name_H-M   'P 1'
#
loop_
_entity.id
_entity.type
_entity.pdbx_description
1 polymer ?
#
loop_
_entity_poly.entity_id
_entity_poly.type
_entity_poly.pdbx_seq_one_letter_code
_entity_poly.pdbx_strand_id
1 'polypeptide(L)'
;MTALRILIGSTPVGPLGSGIGGGVELTLHNLVLGLSDRGHRVEVMAPENSLHVGQHTHHIAGTLQPLGHLAQRNEAICIPPHSVLANMWAFAREQQHRFDVIVNLAYDWLPLYISNTFHVPIAHLVSMASITDAMDDAIEERLLNAPFSVAMHSKAQAETFGLGHQARVIGSGVAVERYDCVQQVADNAPLGFIGRVSPEKGIL
;
A
#
# COMPACT_ATOMS: atom_id res chain seq x y z
N MET A 1 -17.84 17.51 5.83
CA MET A 1 -16.64 17.38 4.97
C MET A 1 -17.11 17.24 3.53
N THR A 2 -16.39 17.85 2.58
CA THR A 2 -16.71 17.69 1.16
C THR A 2 -16.38 16.27 0.72
N ALA A 3 -17.29 15.62 -0.03
CA ALA A 3 -17.04 14.31 -0.60
C ALA A 3 -15.92 14.40 -1.66
N LEU A 4 -14.93 13.52 -1.57
CA LEU A 4 -13.82 13.42 -2.53
C LEU A 4 -14.01 12.22 -3.45
N ARG A 5 -13.49 12.35 -4.66
CA ARG A 5 -13.31 11.27 -5.62
C ARG A 5 -11.87 10.75 -5.49
N ILE A 6 -11.72 9.51 -5.08
CA ILE A 6 -10.43 8.94 -4.70
C ILE A 6 -10.13 7.74 -5.59
N LEU A 7 -8.95 7.70 -6.20
CA LEU A 7 -8.42 6.52 -6.86
C LEU A 7 -7.37 5.88 -5.96
N ILE A 8 -7.52 4.60 -5.65
CA ILE A 8 -6.54 3.86 -4.86
C ILE A 8 -5.80 2.87 -5.76
N GLY A 9 -4.48 2.99 -5.84
CA GLY A 9 -3.61 2.00 -6.47
C GLY A 9 -3.25 0.89 -5.50
N SER A 10 -3.60 -0.35 -5.85
CA SER A 10 -3.26 -1.53 -5.07
C SER A 10 -1.79 -1.93 -5.22
N THR A 11 -1.39 -3.00 -4.52
CA THR A 11 -0.09 -3.64 -4.75
C THR A 11 -0.04 -4.32 -6.13
N PRO A 12 1.08 -4.24 -6.86
CA PRO A 12 1.25 -4.86 -8.18
C PRO A 12 1.79 -6.29 -8.13
N VAL A 13 1.94 -6.87 -6.94
CA VAL A 13 2.57 -8.20 -6.78
C VAL A 13 1.60 -9.35 -6.91
N GLY A 14 0.29 -9.08 -6.91
CA GLY A 14 -0.76 -10.09 -7.06
C GLY A 14 -2.15 -9.46 -7.11
N PRO A 15 -3.16 -10.21 -7.60
CA PRO A 15 -4.55 -9.78 -7.56
C PRO A 15 -5.04 -9.56 -6.12
N LEU A 16 -5.90 -8.57 -5.91
CA LEU A 16 -6.58 -8.37 -4.62
C LEU A 16 -7.44 -9.60 -4.29
N GLY A 17 -7.32 -10.08 -3.06
CA GLY A 17 -7.99 -11.29 -2.57
C GLY A 17 -7.19 -12.58 -2.79
N SER A 18 -6.02 -12.51 -3.44
CA SER A 18 -5.12 -13.66 -3.59
C SER A 18 -4.34 -13.99 -2.33
N GLY A 19 -4.19 -13.02 -1.42
CA GLY A 19 -3.33 -13.11 -0.24
C GLY A 19 -1.84 -12.87 -0.52
N ILE A 20 -1.44 -12.78 -1.80
CA ILE A 20 -0.02 -12.57 -2.19
C ILE A 20 0.48 -11.21 -1.68
N GLY A 21 -0.35 -10.17 -1.76
CA GLY A 21 -0.05 -8.84 -1.23
C GLY A 21 0.00 -8.79 0.31
N GLY A 22 -0.49 -9.84 0.98
CA GLY A 22 -0.47 -9.92 2.44
C GLY A 22 -1.30 -8.84 3.13
N GLY A 23 -0.78 -8.27 4.22
CA GLY A 23 -1.50 -7.28 5.03
C GLY A 23 -1.94 -6.02 4.28
N VAL A 24 -1.29 -5.69 3.16
CA VAL A 24 -1.64 -4.51 2.37
C VAL A 24 -3.01 -4.65 1.67
N GLU A 25 -3.41 -5.89 1.34
CA GLU A 25 -4.74 -6.14 0.76
C GLU A 25 -5.85 -5.84 1.79
N LEU A 26 -5.66 -6.26 3.04
CA LEU A 26 -6.57 -5.94 4.14
C LEU A 26 -6.58 -4.44 4.44
N THR A 27 -5.42 -3.79 4.44
CA THR A 27 -5.31 -2.34 4.61
C THR A 27 -6.10 -1.59 3.54
N LEU A 28 -5.96 -1.99 2.27
CA LEU A 28 -6.72 -1.42 1.16
C LEU A 28 -8.23 -1.59 1.38
N HIS A 29 -8.66 -2.80 1.70
CA HIS A 29 -10.08 -3.10 1.91
C HIS A 29 -10.67 -2.22 3.03
N ASN A 30 -10.02 -2.16 4.18
CA ASN A 30 -10.47 -1.35 5.31
C ASN A 30 -10.45 0.16 4.99
N LEU A 31 -9.45 0.62 4.25
CA LEU A 31 -9.36 2.01 3.81
C LEU A 31 -10.52 2.39 2.89
N VAL A 32 -10.83 1.53 1.91
CA VAL A 32 -11.95 1.72 0.98
C VAL A 32 -13.27 1.79 1.76
N LEU A 33 -13.53 0.85 2.67
CA LEU A 33 -14.75 0.86 3.50
C LEU A 33 -14.83 2.14 4.33
N GLY A 34 -13.79 2.46 5.08
CA GLY A 34 -13.79 3.62 5.96
C GLY A 34 -13.91 4.96 5.25
N LEU A 35 -13.41 5.08 4.01
CA LEU A 35 -13.59 6.27 3.19
C LEU A 35 -14.99 6.34 2.59
N SER A 36 -15.54 5.20 2.13
CA SER A 36 -16.90 5.11 1.59
C SER A 36 -17.94 5.44 2.65
N ASP A 37 -17.79 4.95 3.88
CA ASP A 37 -18.67 5.24 5.02
C ASP A 37 -18.67 6.73 5.40
N ARG A 38 -17.59 7.45 5.06
CA ARG A 38 -17.50 8.91 5.23
C ARG A 38 -18.04 9.70 4.04
N GLY A 39 -18.63 9.01 3.06
CA GLY A 39 -19.27 9.61 1.90
C GLY A 39 -18.33 9.95 0.74
N HIS A 40 -17.08 9.46 0.77
CA HIS A 40 -16.17 9.61 -0.39
C HIS A 40 -16.50 8.60 -1.48
N ARG A 41 -16.18 8.96 -2.72
CA ARG A 41 -16.26 8.06 -3.87
C ARG A 41 -14.91 7.42 -4.10
N VAL A 42 -14.83 6.10 -3.91
CA VAL A 42 -13.57 5.36 -3.99
C VAL A 42 -13.61 4.37 -5.14
N GLU A 43 -12.69 4.55 -6.08
CA GLU A 43 -12.39 3.60 -7.15
C GLU A 43 -10.99 2.99 -6.89
N VAL A 44 -10.77 1.76 -7.32
CA VAL A 44 -9.52 1.04 -7.12
C VAL A 44 -8.95 0.64 -8.47
N MET A 45 -7.65 0.79 -8.68
CA MET A 45 -6.92 0.15 -9.78
C MET A 45 -6.07 -1.00 -9.23
N ALA A 46 -6.19 -2.16 -9.84
CA ALA A 46 -5.58 -3.40 -9.36
C ALA A 46 -5.24 -4.35 -10.52
N PRO A 47 -4.33 -5.31 -10.34
CA PRO A 47 -4.05 -6.35 -11.33
C PRO A 47 -5.32 -7.10 -11.76
N GLU A 48 -5.32 -7.66 -12.98
CA GLU A 48 -6.39 -8.54 -13.44
C GLU A 48 -6.71 -9.64 -12.43
N ASN A 49 -7.95 -10.13 -12.45
CA ASN A 49 -8.48 -11.15 -11.53
C ASN A 49 -8.54 -10.71 -10.05
N SER A 50 -8.44 -9.43 -9.78
CA SER A 50 -8.67 -8.88 -8.43
C SER A 50 -10.14 -8.95 -8.04
N LEU A 51 -10.42 -9.12 -6.75
CA LEU A 51 -11.77 -8.96 -6.20
C LEU A 51 -12.25 -7.52 -6.39
N HIS A 52 -13.56 -7.38 -6.57
CA HIS A 52 -14.18 -6.06 -6.64
C HIS A 52 -14.19 -5.39 -5.26
N VAL A 53 -13.68 -4.18 -5.19
CA VAL A 53 -13.61 -3.36 -3.98
C VAL A 53 -13.97 -1.90 -4.30
N GLY A 54 -14.70 -1.25 -3.42
CA GLY A 54 -15.13 0.14 -3.64
C GLY A 54 -16.29 0.26 -4.62
N GLN A 55 -16.45 1.43 -5.24
CA GLN A 55 -17.48 1.66 -6.25
C GLN A 55 -17.17 0.99 -7.57
N HIS A 56 -15.90 0.98 -7.93
CA HIS A 56 -15.40 0.34 -9.14
C HIS A 56 -13.96 -0.13 -8.95
N THR A 57 -13.66 -1.32 -9.46
CA THR A 57 -12.29 -1.83 -9.56
C THR A 57 -11.89 -1.92 -11.03
N HIS A 58 -10.86 -1.15 -11.39
CA HIS A 58 -10.26 -1.19 -12.71
C HIS A 58 -9.23 -2.31 -12.75
N HIS A 59 -9.51 -3.33 -13.55
CA HIS A 59 -8.63 -4.47 -13.73
C HIS A 59 -7.57 -4.16 -14.78
N ILE A 60 -6.32 -4.13 -14.37
CA ILE A 60 -5.19 -3.74 -15.22
C ILE A 60 -4.37 -4.98 -15.57
N ALA A 61 -4.23 -5.22 -16.85
CA ALA A 61 -3.40 -6.30 -17.38
C ALA A 61 -1.90 -5.99 -17.27
N GLY A 62 -1.10 -7.04 -17.12
CA GLY A 62 0.35 -6.90 -17.18
C GLY A 62 1.09 -7.93 -16.34
N THR A 63 2.42 -7.92 -16.48
CA THR A 63 3.33 -8.76 -15.70
C THR A 63 3.39 -8.24 -14.26
N LEU A 64 3.17 -9.12 -13.29
CA LEU A 64 3.24 -8.79 -11.86
C LEU A 64 4.65 -8.39 -11.44
N GLN A 65 4.76 -7.49 -10.47
CA GLN A 65 6.03 -7.15 -9.83
C GLN A 65 6.52 -8.27 -8.91
N PRO A 66 7.85 -8.44 -8.77
CA PRO A 66 8.40 -9.33 -7.76
C PRO A 66 8.02 -8.87 -6.35
N LEU A 67 8.12 -9.79 -5.39
CA LEU A 67 7.80 -9.52 -4.00
C LEU A 67 8.94 -8.69 -3.36
N GLY A 68 8.68 -7.43 -3.03
CA GLY A 68 9.69 -6.50 -2.51
C GLY A 68 10.38 -6.95 -1.21
N HIS A 69 9.71 -7.76 -0.37
CA HIS A 69 10.32 -8.28 0.86
C HIS A 69 11.41 -9.35 0.62
N LEU A 70 11.56 -9.83 -0.61
CA LEU A 70 12.63 -10.74 -1.01
C LEU A 70 13.84 -10.00 -1.60
N ALA A 71 13.73 -8.69 -1.80
CA ALA A 71 14.79 -7.87 -2.38
C ALA A 71 16.00 -7.74 -1.43
N GLN A 72 17.18 -7.61 -2.01
CA GLN A 72 18.41 -7.33 -1.29
C GLN A 72 18.64 -5.82 -1.16
N ARG A 73 19.41 -5.40 -0.16
CA ARG A 73 19.65 -3.98 0.15
C ARG A 73 20.12 -3.14 -1.06
N ASN A 74 21.04 -3.66 -1.83
CA ASN A 74 21.64 -3.01 -3.02
C ASN A 74 20.98 -3.44 -4.34
N GLU A 75 19.80 -4.03 -4.31
CA GLU A 75 19.13 -4.52 -5.51
C GLU A 75 18.70 -3.37 -6.40
N ALA A 76 18.95 -3.51 -7.70
CA ALA A 76 18.52 -2.53 -8.68
C ALA A 76 17.00 -2.53 -8.85
N ILE A 77 16.44 -1.35 -9.14
CA ILE A 77 15.02 -1.22 -9.49
C ILE A 77 14.72 -2.06 -10.72
N CYS A 78 13.74 -2.94 -10.61
CA CYS A 78 13.30 -3.80 -11.69
C CYS A 78 11.85 -3.50 -12.05
N ILE A 79 11.62 -3.14 -13.31
CA ILE A 79 10.28 -3.02 -13.89
C ILE A 79 10.21 -4.05 -15.02
N PRO A 80 9.45 -5.14 -14.88
CA PRO A 80 9.38 -6.19 -15.89
C PRO A 80 8.75 -5.67 -17.19
N PRO A 81 9.02 -6.31 -18.33
CA PRO A 81 8.31 -6.02 -19.58
C PRO A 81 6.80 -6.17 -19.39
N HIS A 82 6.03 -5.26 -19.98
CA HIS A 82 4.56 -5.21 -19.83
C HIS A 82 4.10 -5.14 -18.38
N SER A 83 4.84 -4.44 -17.53
CA SER A 83 4.60 -4.33 -16.10
C SER A 83 3.17 -3.87 -15.79
N VAL A 84 2.46 -4.62 -14.96
CA VAL A 84 1.16 -4.20 -14.43
C VAL A 84 1.27 -2.88 -13.65
N LEU A 85 2.35 -2.67 -12.91
CA LEU A 85 2.62 -1.42 -12.20
C LEU A 85 2.67 -0.23 -13.15
N ALA A 86 3.46 -0.33 -14.23
CA ALA A 86 3.56 0.73 -15.23
C ALA A 86 2.21 1.00 -15.88
N ASN A 87 1.46 -0.04 -16.22
CA ASN A 87 0.13 0.08 -16.82
C ASN A 87 -0.89 0.72 -15.85
N MET A 88 -0.86 0.36 -14.56
CA MET A 88 -1.68 1.00 -13.52
C MET A 88 -1.40 2.50 -13.45
N TRP A 89 -0.15 2.90 -13.46
CA TRP A 89 0.21 4.32 -13.36
C TRP A 89 -0.02 5.09 -14.67
N ALA A 90 0.08 4.44 -15.83
CA ALA A 90 -0.37 5.00 -17.10
C ALA A 90 -1.89 5.26 -17.09
N PHE A 91 -2.69 4.27 -16.65
CA PHE A 91 -4.13 4.42 -16.44
C PHE A 91 -4.44 5.57 -15.46
N ALA A 92 -3.78 5.60 -14.31
CA ALA A 92 -3.98 6.68 -13.32
C ALA A 92 -3.71 8.05 -13.92
N ARG A 93 -2.65 8.19 -14.73
CA ARG A 93 -2.29 9.45 -15.40
C ARG A 93 -3.33 9.89 -16.43
N GLU A 94 -3.86 8.97 -17.22
CA GLU A 94 -4.92 9.27 -18.18
C GLU A 94 -6.21 9.69 -17.49
N GLN A 95 -6.57 9.01 -16.39
CA GLN A 95 -7.83 9.21 -15.68
C GLN A 95 -7.77 10.25 -14.54
N GLN A 96 -6.60 10.83 -14.24
CA GLN A 96 -6.41 11.69 -13.07
C GLN A 96 -7.43 12.83 -12.95
N HIS A 97 -7.90 13.38 -14.08
CA HIS A 97 -8.89 14.48 -14.10
C HIS A 97 -10.25 14.10 -13.48
N ARG A 98 -10.53 12.81 -13.30
CA ARG A 98 -11.75 12.30 -12.66
C ARG A 98 -11.68 12.29 -11.15
N PHE A 99 -10.49 12.44 -10.58
CA PHE A 99 -10.21 12.26 -9.15
C PHE A 99 -9.70 13.55 -8.51
N ASP A 100 -9.91 13.65 -7.21
CA ASP A 100 -9.41 14.77 -6.39
C ASP A 100 -8.09 14.41 -5.70
N VAL A 101 -7.84 13.10 -5.53
CA VAL A 101 -6.61 12.54 -4.95
C VAL A 101 -6.41 11.10 -5.41
N ILE A 102 -5.14 10.72 -5.55
CA ILE A 102 -4.73 9.32 -5.78
C ILE A 102 -4.02 8.83 -4.52
N VAL A 103 -4.33 7.62 -4.07
CA VAL A 103 -3.65 6.95 -2.95
C VAL A 103 -2.85 5.78 -3.49
N ASN A 104 -1.56 5.76 -3.23
CA ASN A 104 -0.66 4.67 -3.61
C ASN A 104 -0.40 3.72 -2.43
N LEU A 105 -0.66 2.45 -2.62
CA LEU A 105 -0.34 1.38 -1.67
C LEU A 105 0.77 0.43 -2.19
N ALA A 106 1.25 0.65 -3.41
CA ALA A 106 2.39 -0.10 -3.93
C ALA A 106 3.68 0.36 -3.24
N TYR A 107 4.39 -0.56 -2.60
CA TYR A 107 5.77 -0.33 -2.16
C TYR A 107 6.69 -0.59 -3.35
N ASP A 108 6.86 0.44 -4.18
CA ASP A 108 7.65 0.38 -5.40
C ASP A 108 8.18 1.77 -5.77
N TRP A 109 9.30 1.81 -6.46
CA TRP A 109 10.00 3.05 -6.86
C TRP A 109 9.19 3.91 -7.84
N LEU A 110 8.58 3.27 -8.85
CA LEU A 110 7.91 3.99 -9.95
C LEU A 110 6.86 4.99 -9.48
N PRO A 111 5.91 4.65 -8.59
CA PRO A 111 4.90 5.60 -8.12
C PRO A 111 5.48 6.86 -7.46
N LEU A 112 6.53 6.69 -6.68
CA LEU A 112 7.22 7.80 -6.01
C LEU A 112 7.88 8.72 -7.04
N TYR A 113 8.62 8.14 -7.98
CA TYR A 113 9.37 8.86 -9.00
C TYR A 113 8.47 9.69 -9.92
N ILE A 114 7.38 9.10 -10.44
CA ILE A 114 6.51 9.78 -11.41
C ILE A 114 5.51 10.75 -10.80
N SER A 115 5.39 10.80 -9.47
CA SER A 115 4.37 11.62 -8.76
C SER A 115 4.38 13.09 -9.19
N ASN A 116 5.55 13.65 -9.48
CA ASN A 116 5.70 15.04 -9.90
C ASN A 116 5.13 15.31 -11.30
N THR A 117 4.75 14.28 -12.06
CA THR A 117 4.15 14.42 -13.39
C THR A 117 2.62 14.43 -13.36
N PHE A 118 2.02 14.33 -12.18
CA PHE A 118 0.58 14.38 -11.98
C PHE A 118 0.11 15.78 -11.59
N HIS A 119 -1.10 16.15 -12.01
CA HIS A 119 -1.74 17.41 -11.62
C HIS A 119 -2.58 17.27 -10.35
N VAL A 120 -3.00 16.05 -10.01
CA VAL A 120 -3.69 15.74 -8.75
C VAL A 120 -2.70 15.28 -7.69
N PRO A 121 -2.95 15.58 -6.41
CA PRO A 121 -2.08 15.12 -5.33
C PRO A 121 -2.08 13.60 -5.24
N ILE A 122 -0.90 13.04 -4.94
CA ILE A 122 -0.73 11.61 -4.68
C ILE A 122 -0.28 11.45 -3.24
N ALA A 123 -1.01 10.62 -2.48
CA ALA A 123 -0.64 10.21 -1.14
C ALA A 123 -0.06 8.80 -1.19
N HIS A 124 1.17 8.62 -0.71
CA HIS A 124 1.86 7.33 -0.63
C HIS A 124 1.73 6.76 0.77
N LEU A 125 1.04 5.64 0.91
CA LEU A 125 0.98 4.89 2.16
C LEU A 125 2.04 3.78 2.11
N VAL A 126 3.17 4.03 2.74
CA VAL A 126 4.29 3.09 2.79
C VAL A 126 3.93 1.92 3.71
N SER A 127 3.90 0.70 3.18
CA SER A 127 3.41 -0.49 3.88
C SER A 127 4.53 -1.40 4.42
N MET A 128 5.78 -1.12 4.07
CA MET A 128 6.95 -1.93 4.45
C MET A 128 7.98 -1.07 5.20
N ALA A 129 8.84 -1.72 5.96
CA ALA A 129 10.05 -1.12 6.50
C ALA A 129 11.09 -0.90 5.39
N SER A 130 12.20 -0.22 5.71
CA SER A 130 13.34 -0.04 4.81
C SER A 130 13.91 -1.42 4.39
N ILE A 131 13.97 -1.65 3.08
CA ILE A 131 14.48 -2.90 2.50
C ILE A 131 15.61 -2.62 1.53
N THR A 132 15.43 -1.70 0.58
CA THR A 132 16.44 -1.38 -0.44
C THR A 132 16.84 0.09 -0.38
N ASP A 133 18.10 0.38 -0.69
CA ASP A 133 18.62 1.75 -0.76
C ASP A 133 17.80 2.60 -1.75
N ALA A 134 17.48 2.03 -2.92
CA ALA A 134 16.72 2.74 -3.94
C ALA A 134 15.31 3.18 -3.49
N MET A 135 14.66 2.38 -2.62
CA MET A 135 13.36 2.77 -2.06
C MET A 135 13.51 3.82 -0.96
N ASP A 136 14.56 3.71 -0.14
CA ASP A 136 14.84 4.67 0.91
C ASP A 136 15.12 6.05 0.32
N ASP A 137 15.99 6.12 -0.70
CA ASP A 137 16.30 7.37 -1.42
C ASP A 137 15.04 7.99 -2.04
N ALA A 138 14.19 7.18 -2.68
CA ALA A 138 12.95 7.67 -3.30
C ALA A 138 11.94 8.21 -2.27
N ILE A 139 11.83 7.56 -1.11
CA ILE A 139 10.94 8.00 -0.03
C ILE A 139 11.47 9.29 0.60
N GLU A 140 12.79 9.37 0.86
CA GLU A 140 13.43 10.56 1.39
C GLU A 140 13.28 11.74 0.44
N GLU A 141 13.59 11.56 -0.84
CA GLU A 141 13.41 12.60 -1.87
C GLU A 141 11.96 13.07 -1.93
N ARG A 142 11.00 12.14 -1.84
CA ARG A 142 9.58 12.50 -1.85
C ARG A 142 9.18 13.30 -0.61
N LEU A 143 9.68 12.96 0.57
CA LEU A 143 9.43 13.71 1.80
C LEU A 143 10.02 15.12 1.75
N LEU A 144 11.20 15.28 1.16
CA LEU A 144 11.82 16.60 0.99
C LEU A 144 11.01 17.52 0.04
N ASN A 145 10.51 16.94 -1.06
CA ASN A 145 9.80 17.70 -2.09
C ASN A 145 8.30 17.89 -1.80
N ALA A 146 7.68 16.97 -1.07
CA ALA A 146 6.25 16.98 -0.74
C ALA A 146 5.98 16.29 0.62
N PRO A 147 6.31 16.89 1.75
CA PRO A 147 6.35 16.22 3.06
C PRO A 147 5.00 15.69 3.54
N PHE A 148 3.88 16.17 3.00
CA PHE A 148 2.54 15.68 3.35
C PHE A 148 2.03 14.56 2.45
N SER A 149 2.82 14.15 1.46
CA SER A 149 2.42 13.13 0.49
C SER A 149 2.81 11.71 0.90
N VAL A 150 3.60 11.52 1.95
CA VAL A 150 4.04 10.20 2.43
C VAL A 150 3.54 9.97 3.84
N ALA A 151 2.92 8.82 4.07
CA ALA A 151 2.46 8.38 5.36
C ALA A 151 2.93 6.95 5.66
N MET A 152 3.14 6.66 6.94
CA MET A 152 3.59 5.36 7.47
C MET A 152 2.65 4.88 8.57
N HIS A 153 2.67 3.58 8.85
CA HIS A 153 1.78 2.99 9.84
C HIS A 153 2.24 3.20 11.28
N SER A 154 3.56 3.30 11.52
CA SER A 154 4.10 3.47 12.88
C SER A 154 5.39 4.26 12.91
N LYS A 155 5.72 4.80 14.09
CA LYS A 155 7.02 5.46 14.32
C LYS A 155 8.18 4.48 14.14
N ALA A 156 8.05 3.25 14.65
CA ALA A 156 9.08 2.22 14.49
C ALA A 156 9.36 1.91 13.01
N GLN A 157 8.32 1.88 12.17
CA GLN A 157 8.50 1.76 10.73
C GLN A 157 9.26 2.96 10.15
N ALA A 158 8.89 4.19 10.50
CA ALA A 158 9.56 5.40 10.03
C ALA A 158 11.04 5.46 10.46
N GLU A 159 11.36 4.95 11.63
CA GLU A 159 12.72 4.87 12.14
C GLU A 159 13.61 3.93 11.30
N THR A 160 13.05 2.91 10.65
CA THR A 160 13.84 2.03 9.76
C THR A 160 14.39 2.75 8.54
N PHE A 161 13.79 3.87 8.14
CA PHE A 161 14.25 4.76 7.07
C PHE A 161 15.12 5.93 7.59
N GLY A 162 15.35 6.02 8.90
CA GLY A 162 15.99 7.20 9.50
C GLY A 162 15.11 8.45 9.54
N LEU A 163 13.80 8.34 9.25
CA LEU A 163 12.88 9.45 9.01
C LEU A 163 11.84 9.63 10.13
N GLY A 164 12.07 9.04 11.30
CA GLY A 164 11.09 8.95 12.39
C GLY A 164 10.41 10.25 12.82
N HIS A 165 11.07 11.39 12.64
CA HIS A 165 10.55 12.72 12.98
C HIS A 165 9.94 13.49 11.79
N GLN A 166 10.16 13.02 10.56
CA GLN A 166 9.70 13.70 9.33
C GLN A 166 8.46 13.02 8.73
N ALA A 167 8.33 11.70 8.90
CA ALA A 167 7.23 10.95 8.32
C ALA A 167 5.93 11.15 9.10
N ARG A 168 4.82 11.31 8.38
CA ARG A 168 3.49 11.31 8.98
C ARG A 168 3.08 9.89 9.35
N VAL A 169 2.77 9.67 10.63
CA VAL A 169 2.27 8.39 11.12
C VAL A 169 0.76 8.43 11.21
N ILE A 170 0.08 7.51 10.53
CA ILE A 170 -1.40 7.44 10.49
C ILE A 170 -1.98 6.23 11.22
N GLY A 171 -1.14 5.31 11.69
CA GLY A 171 -1.58 4.07 12.33
C GLY A 171 -2.06 3.01 11.35
N SER A 172 -2.60 1.93 11.91
CA SER A 172 -3.27 0.85 11.17
C SER A 172 -4.66 0.64 11.76
N GLY A 173 -5.66 0.51 10.90
CA GLY A 173 -7.03 0.23 11.30
C GLY A 173 -7.40 -1.23 11.03
N VAL A 174 -8.18 -1.81 11.93
CA VAL A 174 -8.82 -3.11 11.74
C VAL A 174 -10.30 -3.01 12.05
N ALA A 175 -11.11 -3.80 11.37
CA ALA A 175 -12.55 -3.91 11.63
C ALA A 175 -12.75 -4.81 12.85
N VAL A 176 -12.68 -4.22 14.05
CA VAL A 176 -12.73 -4.97 15.33
C VAL A 176 -14.00 -5.78 15.50
N GLU A 177 -15.10 -5.35 14.90
CA GLU A 177 -16.38 -6.05 14.87
C GLU A 177 -16.36 -7.41 14.17
N ARG A 178 -15.28 -7.71 13.44
CA ARG A 178 -15.05 -9.03 12.80
C ARG A 178 -14.36 -10.04 13.70
N TYR A 179 -13.98 -9.63 14.92
CA TYR A 179 -13.21 -10.47 15.83
C TYR A 179 -13.99 -10.63 17.14
N ASP A 180 -14.20 -11.87 17.55
CA ASP A 180 -14.78 -12.16 18.84
C ASP A 180 -13.81 -11.78 19.97
N CYS A 181 -14.30 -11.00 20.93
CA CYS A 181 -13.48 -10.63 22.09
C CYS A 181 -13.50 -11.76 23.12
N VAL A 182 -12.37 -12.42 23.32
CA VAL A 182 -12.18 -13.42 24.37
C VAL A 182 -11.56 -12.72 25.59
N GLN A 183 -12.35 -12.55 26.65
CA GLN A 183 -11.89 -11.85 27.86
C GLN A 183 -11.10 -12.75 28.81
N GLN A 184 -11.30 -14.06 28.75
CA GLN A 184 -10.56 -15.03 29.57
C GLN A 184 -10.00 -16.12 28.67
N VAL A 185 -8.70 -16.30 28.77
CA VAL A 185 -7.97 -17.34 28.04
C VAL A 185 -7.73 -18.50 29.02
N ALA A 186 -7.98 -19.73 28.60
CA ALA A 186 -7.73 -20.91 29.41
C ALA A 186 -6.21 -21.06 29.69
N ASP A 187 -5.84 -21.55 30.89
CA ASP A 187 -4.45 -21.69 31.32
C ASP A 187 -3.61 -22.59 30.39
N ASN A 188 -4.25 -23.50 29.68
CA ASN A 188 -3.65 -24.43 28.73
C ASN A 188 -3.92 -24.05 27.27
N ALA A 189 -4.30 -22.81 26.99
CA ALA A 189 -4.54 -22.36 25.62
C ALA A 189 -3.27 -22.48 24.77
N PRO A 190 -3.38 -22.97 23.53
CA PRO A 190 -2.23 -23.05 22.64
C PRO A 190 -1.75 -21.66 22.22
N LEU A 191 -0.44 -21.53 21.99
CA LEU A 191 0.11 -20.36 21.31
C LEU A 191 -0.30 -20.37 19.84
N GLY A 192 -0.90 -19.27 19.38
CA GLY A 192 -1.25 -19.07 17.98
C GLY A 192 -0.26 -18.14 17.29
N PHE A 193 0.02 -18.43 16.01
CA PHE A 193 0.77 -17.53 15.13
C PHE A 193 -0.05 -17.26 13.88
N ILE A 194 -0.15 -15.99 13.50
CA ILE A 194 -0.76 -15.55 12.25
C ILE A 194 0.26 -14.71 11.48
N GLY A 195 0.67 -15.19 10.32
CA GLY A 195 1.64 -14.48 9.47
C GLY A 195 2.28 -15.39 8.45
N ARG A 196 3.12 -14.81 7.60
CA ARG A 196 3.98 -15.60 6.71
C ARG A 196 5.03 -16.33 7.54
N VAL A 197 5.33 -17.56 7.15
CA VAL A 197 6.50 -18.28 7.67
C VAL A 197 7.73 -17.77 6.93
N SER A 198 8.46 -16.87 7.56
CA SER A 198 9.63 -16.20 6.96
C SER A 198 10.60 -15.75 8.07
N PRO A 199 11.91 -15.63 7.78
CA PRO A 199 12.94 -15.32 8.78
C PRO A 199 12.65 -14.02 9.54
N GLU A 200 12.15 -12.99 8.88
CA GLU A 200 11.84 -11.70 9.51
C GLU A 200 10.70 -11.77 10.53
N LYS A 201 9.92 -12.86 10.54
CA LYS A 201 8.86 -13.10 11.54
C LYS A 201 9.33 -13.87 12.77
N GLY A 202 10.57 -14.38 12.73
CA GLY A 202 11.22 -14.98 13.91
C GLY A 202 10.61 -16.27 14.43
N ILE A 203 9.94 -17.04 13.59
CA ILE A 203 9.32 -18.35 13.94
C ILE A 203 10.15 -19.55 13.52
N LEU A 204 11.30 -19.33 12.92
CA LEU A 204 12.30 -20.37 12.56
C LEU A 204 13.54 -20.19 13.41
#